data_96811c0fd5c943710ecc83323f31b8e6
#
_entry.id   96811c0fd5c943710ecc83323f31b8e6
#
_cell.length_a   1.000
_cell.length_b   1.000
_cell.length_c   1.000
_cell.angle_alpha   90.00
_cell.angle_beta   90.00
_cell.angle_gamma   90.00
#
_symmetry.space_group_name_H-M   'P 1'
#
loop_
_entity.id
_entity.type
_entity.pdbx_description
1 polymer ?
#
loop_
_entity_poly.entity_id
_entity_poly.type
_entity_poly.pdbx_seq_one_letter_code
_entity_poly.pdbx_strand_id
1 'polypeptide(L)'
;MAKLNDINITVNVDVDMVFGFGVAIQYLKNGHKLARKGWNGKGIFIELQKPDEYSKMTHPYIFIDTTGLETNNPDAPRDRVPWLGSQTDMLAEDWQVIK
;
A
#
# COMPACT_ATOMS: atom_id res chain seq x y z
N MET A 1 -7.69 -3.81 25.43
CA MET A 1 -6.75 -4.40 24.48
C MET A 1 -6.17 -3.29 23.59
N ALA A 2 -4.89 -3.28 23.42
CA ALA A 2 -4.28 -2.33 22.50
C ALA A 2 -4.71 -2.64 21.08
N LYS A 3 -5.09 -1.63 20.35
CA LYS A 3 -5.34 -1.77 18.92
C LYS A 3 -4.01 -1.95 18.22
N LEU A 4 -4.03 -2.59 17.06
CA LEU A 4 -2.81 -2.80 16.29
C LEU A 4 -2.11 -1.48 15.99
N ASN A 5 -2.87 -0.44 15.68
CA ASN A 5 -2.29 0.87 15.40
C ASN A 5 -1.80 1.61 16.64
N ASP A 6 -2.11 1.12 17.85
CA ASP A 6 -1.58 1.66 19.09
C ASP A 6 -0.31 0.95 19.54
N ILE A 7 0.02 -0.15 18.91
CA ILE A 7 1.25 -0.88 19.13
C ILE A 7 2.31 -0.22 18.25
N ASN A 8 3.50 -0.26 18.58
CA ASN A 8 4.63 0.44 18.00
C ASN A 8 4.84 0.26 16.47
N ILE A 9 3.77 0.28 15.71
CA ILE A 9 3.82 0.11 14.25
C ILE A 9 4.71 1.16 13.61
N THR A 10 4.59 2.40 14.09
CA THR A 10 5.36 3.50 13.51
C THR A 10 6.77 3.58 14.05
N VAL A 11 7.06 2.91 15.16
CA VAL A 11 8.36 2.98 15.81
C VAL A 11 9.31 1.90 15.32
N ASN A 12 8.79 0.69 15.15
CA ASN A 12 9.61 -0.48 14.88
C ASN A 12 9.26 -1.14 13.55
N VAL A 13 8.98 -0.33 12.52
CA VAL A 13 8.67 -0.87 11.22
C VAL A 13 9.90 -1.57 10.65
N ASP A 14 9.76 -2.85 10.36
CA ASP A 14 10.78 -3.65 9.70
C ASP A 14 10.33 -3.88 8.26
N VAL A 15 11.04 -3.29 7.31
CA VAL A 15 10.67 -3.35 5.90
C VAL A 15 10.84 -4.75 5.31
N ASP A 16 11.58 -5.64 5.99
CA ASP A 16 11.71 -7.01 5.53
C ASP A 16 10.61 -7.92 6.09
N MET A 17 9.85 -7.43 7.06
CA MET A 17 8.76 -8.19 7.66
C MET A 17 7.59 -8.29 6.69
N VAL A 18 7.02 -9.49 6.59
CA VAL A 18 5.83 -9.72 5.78
C VAL A 18 4.64 -10.07 6.67
N PHE A 19 3.45 -9.79 6.19
CA PHE A 19 2.22 -9.99 6.96
C PHE A 19 1.03 -10.06 6.02
N GLY A 20 -0.14 -10.37 6.58
CA GLY A 20 -1.37 -10.44 5.83
C GLY A 20 -1.99 -9.07 5.60
N PHE A 21 -3.05 -9.03 4.81
CA PHE A 21 -3.68 -7.78 4.42
C PHE A 21 -4.35 -7.07 5.59
N GLY A 22 -4.83 -7.80 6.59
CA GLY A 22 -5.38 -7.16 7.79
C GLY A 22 -4.38 -6.24 8.47
N VAL A 23 -3.14 -6.68 8.59
CA VAL A 23 -2.07 -5.84 9.13
C VAL A 23 -1.72 -4.74 8.14
N ALA A 24 -1.68 -5.05 6.85
CA ALA A 24 -1.38 -4.05 5.81
C ALA A 24 -2.35 -2.87 5.89
N ILE A 25 -3.64 -3.11 6.11
CA ILE A 25 -4.64 -2.06 6.25
C ILE A 25 -4.30 -1.13 7.43
N GLN A 26 -3.81 -1.66 8.54
CA GLN A 26 -3.44 -0.84 9.68
C GLN A 26 -2.24 0.06 9.35
N TYR A 27 -1.26 -0.47 8.63
CA TYR A 27 -0.13 0.34 8.17
C TYR A 27 -0.59 1.43 7.18
N LEU A 28 -1.52 1.08 6.27
CA LEU A 28 -2.08 2.09 5.34
C LEU A 28 -2.73 3.23 6.09
N LYS A 29 -3.51 2.92 7.13
CA LYS A 29 -4.18 3.94 7.95
C LYS A 29 -3.18 4.82 8.70
N ASN A 30 -1.99 4.34 8.93
CA ASN A 30 -0.91 5.10 9.57
C ASN A 30 -0.01 5.82 8.55
N GLY A 31 -0.36 5.83 7.28
CA GLY A 31 0.34 6.61 6.27
C GLY A 31 1.50 5.90 5.59
N HIS A 32 1.60 4.60 5.73
CA HIS A 32 2.68 3.83 5.10
C HIS A 32 2.32 3.41 3.68
N LYS A 33 3.34 3.21 2.89
CA LYS A 33 3.22 2.63 1.55
C LYS A 33 3.42 1.14 1.65
N LEU A 34 2.58 0.37 0.97
CA LEU A 34 2.56 -1.09 1.06
C LEU A 34 2.71 -1.71 -0.31
N ALA A 35 3.39 -2.83 -0.36
CA ALA A 35 3.50 -3.63 -1.58
C ALA A 35 3.56 -5.10 -1.19
N ARG A 36 3.22 -5.96 -2.14
CA ARG A 36 3.41 -7.39 -1.95
C ARG A 36 4.79 -7.78 -2.47
N LYS A 37 5.48 -8.57 -1.68
CA LYS A 37 6.78 -9.11 -2.07
C LYS A 37 6.69 -9.92 -3.36
N GLY A 38 5.56 -10.61 -3.56
CA GLY A 38 5.32 -11.45 -4.72
C GLY A 38 4.84 -10.72 -5.97
N TRP A 39 4.66 -9.41 -5.93
CA TRP A 39 4.25 -8.68 -7.13
C TRP A 39 5.36 -8.71 -8.17
N ASN A 40 4.96 -8.91 -9.44
CA ASN A 40 5.92 -8.95 -10.55
C ASN A 40 6.49 -7.57 -10.86
N GLY A 41 5.67 -6.53 -10.72
CA GLY A 41 6.14 -5.16 -10.94
C GLY A 41 6.83 -4.61 -9.71
N LYS A 42 8.07 -4.22 -9.84
CA LYS A 42 8.81 -3.57 -8.76
C LYS A 42 8.67 -2.05 -8.88
N GLY A 43 8.73 -1.38 -7.73
CA GLY A 43 8.59 0.07 -7.69
C GLY A 43 7.15 0.54 -7.59
N ILE A 44 6.18 -0.37 -7.52
CA ILE A 44 4.77 -0.03 -7.35
C ILE A 44 4.35 -0.25 -5.90
N PHE A 45 3.37 0.51 -5.46
CA PHE A 45 2.87 0.40 -4.09
C PHE A 45 1.43 0.89 -4.01
N ILE A 46 0.78 0.56 -2.91
CA ILE A 46 -0.52 1.16 -2.56
C ILE A 46 -0.33 2.08 -1.36
N GLU A 47 -1.20 3.08 -1.30
CA GLU A 47 -1.17 4.08 -0.25
C GLU A 47 -2.58 4.61 -0.02
N LEU A 48 -2.86 5.11 1.18
CA LEU A 48 -4.15 5.70 1.49
C LEU A 48 -4.15 7.17 1.13
N GLN A 49 -5.13 7.59 0.33
CA GLN A 49 -5.38 8.99 0.05
C GLN A 49 -6.44 9.50 1.03
N LYS A 50 -6.07 10.47 1.83
CA LYS A 50 -7.02 11.16 2.70
C LYS A 50 -7.58 12.38 1.98
N PRO A 51 -8.89 12.62 2.08
CA PRO A 51 -9.45 13.81 1.46
C PRO A 51 -8.95 15.08 2.14
N ASP A 52 -8.83 16.14 1.34
CA ASP A 52 -8.52 17.48 1.83
C ASP A 52 -9.47 18.48 1.17
N GLU A 53 -9.23 19.78 1.37
CA GLU A 53 -10.12 20.81 0.87
C GLU A 53 -10.17 20.87 -0.67
N TYR A 54 -9.20 20.27 -1.35
CA TYR A 54 -9.14 20.28 -2.81
C TYR A 54 -9.61 18.97 -3.44
N SER A 55 -9.83 17.94 -2.65
CA SER A 55 -10.20 16.65 -3.21
C SER A 55 -11.68 16.58 -3.52
N LYS A 56 -12.02 15.85 -4.56
CA LYS A 56 -13.41 15.56 -4.91
C LYS A 56 -14.02 14.51 -4.01
N MET A 57 -13.21 13.58 -3.55
CA MET A 57 -13.67 12.48 -2.70
C MET A 57 -13.82 12.96 -1.27
N THR A 58 -14.87 12.50 -0.61
CA THR A 58 -15.19 12.90 0.76
C THR A 58 -14.74 11.86 1.79
N HIS A 59 -14.31 10.70 1.35
CA HIS A 59 -13.81 9.63 2.22
C HIS A 59 -12.45 9.17 1.75
N PRO A 60 -11.63 8.62 2.65
CA PRO A 60 -10.34 8.07 2.24
C PRO A 60 -10.51 6.87 1.32
N TYR A 61 -9.55 6.65 0.46
CA TYR A 61 -9.53 5.49 -0.42
C TYR A 61 -8.08 5.08 -0.68
N ILE A 62 -7.91 3.83 -1.09
CA ILE A 62 -6.60 3.29 -1.41
C ILE A 62 -6.35 3.50 -2.89
N PHE A 63 -5.18 4.02 -3.22
CA PHE A 63 -4.75 4.12 -4.62
C PHE A 63 -3.50 3.30 -4.85
N ILE A 64 -3.27 2.91 -6.10
CA ILE A 64 -2.03 2.26 -6.50
C ILE A 64 -1.20 3.27 -7.27
N ASP A 65 0.08 3.29 -6.98
CA ASP A 65 1.05 4.18 -7.62
C ASP A 65 2.03 3.33 -8.42
N THR A 66 1.97 3.48 -9.73
CA THR A 66 2.87 2.78 -10.63
C THR A 66 3.88 3.71 -11.29
N THR A 67 4.00 4.94 -10.79
CA THR A 67 4.92 5.92 -11.40
C THR A 67 6.38 5.50 -11.30
N GLY A 68 6.72 4.69 -10.30
CA GLY A 68 8.06 4.16 -10.11
C GLY A 68 8.29 2.76 -10.68
N LEU A 69 7.38 2.28 -11.52
CA LEU A 69 7.48 0.93 -12.06
C LEU A 69 8.80 0.72 -12.81
N GLU A 70 9.52 -0.30 -12.39
CA GLU A 70 10.78 -0.71 -13.01
C GLU A 70 10.50 -1.70 -14.12
N THR A 71 10.69 -1.27 -15.35
CA THR A 71 10.42 -2.09 -16.53
C THR A 71 11.24 -1.57 -17.71
N ASN A 72 11.55 -2.48 -18.62
CA ASN A 72 12.20 -2.14 -19.90
C ASN A 72 11.21 -1.70 -20.96
N ASN A 73 9.91 -1.78 -20.67
CA ASN A 73 8.89 -1.38 -21.63
C ASN A 73 8.62 0.12 -21.50
N PRO A 74 9.01 0.95 -22.50
CA PRO A 74 8.79 2.40 -22.41
C PRO A 74 7.31 2.77 -22.47
N ASP A 75 6.44 1.87 -22.94
CA ASP A 75 5.01 2.12 -23.06
C ASP A 75 4.22 1.63 -21.86
N ALA A 76 4.88 1.09 -20.83
CA ALA A 76 4.19 0.64 -19.64
C ALA A 76 3.50 1.80 -18.94
N PRO A 77 2.24 1.64 -18.51
CA PRO A 77 1.53 2.71 -17.80
C PRO A 77 2.22 3.06 -16.49
N ARG A 78 2.31 4.34 -16.22
CA ARG A 78 2.86 4.86 -14.95
C ARG A 78 1.89 5.90 -14.42
N ASP A 79 1.00 5.45 -13.55
CA ASP A 79 -0.15 6.25 -13.14
C ASP A 79 -0.43 6.10 -11.65
N ARG A 80 -1.28 6.97 -11.16
CA ARG A 80 -1.92 6.85 -9.85
C ARG A 80 -3.41 6.73 -10.07
N VAL A 81 -3.97 5.59 -9.69
CA VAL A 81 -5.40 5.31 -9.88
C VAL A 81 -5.94 4.62 -8.63
N PRO A 82 -7.25 4.69 -8.41
CA PRO A 82 -7.84 3.92 -7.30
C PRO A 82 -7.50 2.44 -7.46
N TRP A 83 -7.18 1.81 -6.33
CA TRP A 83 -6.75 0.42 -6.34
C TRP A 83 -7.95 -0.51 -6.18
N LEU A 84 -8.03 -1.50 -7.04
CA LEU A 84 -8.98 -2.58 -6.92
C LEU A 84 -8.18 -3.85 -6.59
N GLY A 85 -8.23 -4.25 -5.33
CA GLY A 85 -7.52 -5.44 -4.89
C GLY A 85 -8.21 -6.71 -5.35
N SER A 86 -7.42 -7.63 -5.91
CA SER A 86 -7.91 -8.96 -6.22
C SER A 86 -8.07 -9.79 -4.94
N GLN A 87 -8.80 -10.89 -5.04
CA GLN A 87 -8.86 -11.81 -3.90
C GLN A 87 -7.47 -12.36 -3.58
N THR A 88 -6.66 -12.61 -4.60
CA THR A 88 -5.28 -13.05 -4.40
C THR A 88 -4.50 -12.02 -3.55
N ASP A 89 -4.65 -10.74 -3.85
CA ASP A 89 -3.99 -9.70 -3.06
C ASP A 89 -4.53 -9.63 -1.64
N MET A 90 -5.85 -9.70 -1.49
CA MET A 90 -6.47 -9.60 -0.17
C MET A 90 -6.15 -10.78 0.74
N LEU A 91 -5.92 -11.95 0.16
CA LEU A 91 -5.62 -13.17 0.93
C LEU A 91 -4.12 -13.43 1.05
N ALA A 92 -3.29 -12.60 0.45
CA ALA A 92 -1.85 -12.79 0.47
C ALA A 92 -1.26 -12.53 1.86
N GLU A 93 -0.18 -13.22 2.16
CA GLU A 93 0.53 -13.11 3.43
C GLU A 93 1.93 -12.50 3.25
N ASP A 94 2.17 -11.88 2.10
CA ASP A 94 3.48 -11.33 1.75
C ASP A 94 3.47 -9.81 1.60
N TRP A 95 2.54 -9.15 2.27
CA TRP A 95 2.51 -7.69 2.31
C TRP A 95 3.67 -7.16 3.14
N GLN A 96 4.22 -6.04 2.73
CA GLN A 96 5.33 -5.41 3.46
C GLN A 96 5.26 -3.89 3.31
N VAL A 97 5.83 -3.20 4.29
CA VAL A 97 5.98 -1.75 4.24
C VAL A 97 7.16 -1.43 3.33
N ILE A 98 7.00 -0.42 2.50
CA ILE A 98 8.09 0.10 1.69
C ILE A 98 8.38 1.55 2.05
N LYS A 99 9.58 1.96 1.84
CA LYS A 99 10.02 3.33 2.18
C LYS A 99 10.11 4.22 0.97
#